data_62a820f7c1366260fc05715550a3ef13
#
_entry.id   62a820f7c1366260fc05715550a3ef13
#
_cell.length_a   1.000
_cell.length_b   1.000
_cell.length_c   1.000
_cell.angle_alpha   90.00
_cell.angle_beta   90.00
_cell.angle_gamma   90.00
#
_symmetry.space_group_name_H-M   'P 1'
#
loop_
_entity.id
_entity.type
_entity.pdbx_description
1 polymer ?
#
loop_
_entity_poly.entity_id
_entity_poly.type
_entity_poly.pdbx_seq_one_letter_code
_entity_poly.pdbx_strand_id
1 'polypeptide(L)'
;MNTFTSLRLRYFPFTGRAEAIRDALRIGRIAFVDEHLSYEQFQDCRSAGEFPFGGLPVLFVESGQGEQCVAQSNAILRFAGRLSGLYPVDDPLQALKVDEALDVGEDINGLISPSLHEQNVDRKMAMRKKLADETLPFWLACFERLLVANGSTGFIVGSSLTVADLKLYWIIDWLTSGILDGIPTSLIDGYENVMSWRKNISAVREARLAESDAG
;
A
#
# COMPACT_ATOMS: atom_id res chain seq x y z
N MET A 1 21.34 13.00 10.13
CA MET A 1 21.20 13.83 8.90
C MET A 1 20.82 12.88 7.76
N ASN A 2 19.82 13.25 6.96
CA ASN A 2 19.48 12.45 5.77
C ASN A 2 20.65 12.47 4.82
N THR A 3 21.01 11.30 4.28
CA THR A 3 22.13 11.15 3.34
C THR A 3 21.71 11.44 1.89
N PHE A 4 20.50 11.91 1.66
CA PHE A 4 19.94 12.26 0.35
C PHE A 4 19.47 13.72 0.31
N THR A 5 19.39 14.29 -0.89
CA THR A 5 19.04 15.69 -1.16
C THR A 5 17.62 15.85 -1.71
N SER A 6 17.13 14.88 -2.49
CA SER A 6 15.77 14.90 -3.01
C SER A 6 15.22 13.49 -3.24
N LEU A 7 13.89 13.40 -3.27
CA LEU A 7 13.11 12.19 -3.57
C LEU A 7 12.14 12.47 -4.71
N ARG A 8 11.99 11.53 -5.63
CA ARG A 8 11.01 11.57 -6.72
C ARG A 8 10.37 10.21 -6.86
N LEU A 9 9.08 10.13 -6.48
CA LEU A 9 8.26 8.92 -6.62
C LEU A 9 7.63 8.92 -8.01
N ARG A 10 7.84 7.88 -8.78
CA ARG A 10 7.26 7.74 -10.11
C ARG A 10 6.23 6.60 -10.12
N TYR A 11 5.01 6.93 -10.50
CA TYR A 11 3.91 5.99 -10.61
C TYR A 11 2.85 6.50 -11.60
N PHE A 12 1.74 5.79 -11.73
CA PHE A 12 0.57 6.23 -12.49
C PHE A 12 -0.24 7.29 -11.75
N PRO A 13 -1.09 8.10 -12.43
CA PRO A 13 -1.92 9.15 -11.83
C PRO A 13 -3.19 8.60 -11.15
N PHE A 14 -3.12 7.42 -10.55
CA PHE A 14 -4.22 6.82 -9.81
C PHE A 14 -3.73 6.17 -8.52
N THR A 15 -4.67 5.86 -7.63
CA THR A 15 -4.39 5.09 -6.42
C THR A 15 -3.93 3.69 -6.78
N GLY A 16 -3.15 3.07 -5.91
CA GLY A 16 -2.64 1.73 -6.11
C GLY A 16 -1.41 1.48 -5.22
N ARG A 17 -0.42 0.77 -5.74
CA ARG A 17 0.78 0.39 -4.97
C ARG A 17 1.59 1.56 -4.43
N ALA A 18 1.45 2.77 -4.99
CA ALA A 18 2.16 3.96 -4.55
C ALA A 18 1.41 4.75 -3.47
N GLU A 19 0.11 4.54 -3.26
CA GLU A 19 -0.68 5.44 -2.41
C GLU A 19 -0.26 5.40 -0.94
N ALA A 20 0.01 4.22 -0.39
CA ALA A 20 0.55 4.10 0.96
C ALA A 20 1.92 4.80 1.11
N ILE A 21 2.73 4.84 0.03
CA ILE A 21 4.01 5.55 0.01
C ILE A 21 3.79 7.06 0.02
N ARG A 22 2.85 7.55 -0.81
CA ARG A 22 2.45 8.97 -0.83
C ARG A 22 1.99 9.43 0.54
N ASP A 23 1.10 8.66 1.16
CA ASP A 23 0.60 8.94 2.50
C ASP A 23 1.73 8.98 3.54
N ALA A 24 2.60 7.98 3.55
CA ALA A 24 3.71 7.93 4.50
C ALA A 24 4.64 9.13 4.36
N LEU A 25 4.98 9.54 3.13
CA LEU A 25 5.83 10.70 2.88
C LEU A 25 5.13 12.00 3.28
N ARG A 26 3.84 12.19 2.92
CA ARG A 26 3.06 13.39 3.27
C ARG A 26 2.86 13.51 4.78
N ILE A 27 2.42 12.45 5.45
CA ILE A 27 2.23 12.41 6.90
C ILE A 27 3.55 12.75 7.64
N GLY A 28 4.68 12.27 7.13
CA GLY A 28 6.00 12.58 7.65
C GLY A 28 6.53 13.97 7.28
N ARG A 29 5.79 14.74 6.48
CA ARG A 29 6.25 16.03 5.91
C ARG A 29 7.57 15.92 5.16
N ILE A 30 7.78 14.78 4.50
CA ILE A 30 8.97 14.53 3.69
C ILE A 30 8.72 15.08 2.28
N ALA A 31 9.51 16.06 1.88
CA ALA A 31 9.41 16.64 0.55
C ALA A 31 9.77 15.62 -0.53
N PHE A 32 8.92 15.47 -1.54
CA PHE A 32 9.17 14.62 -2.71
C PHE A 32 8.43 15.15 -3.93
N VAL A 33 8.91 14.78 -5.10
CA VAL A 33 8.22 15.00 -6.36
C VAL A 33 7.37 13.78 -6.66
N ASP A 34 6.05 13.96 -6.84
CA ASP A 34 5.11 12.90 -7.25
C ASP A 34 4.97 12.93 -8.77
N GLU A 35 5.77 12.13 -9.46
CA GLU A 35 5.85 12.10 -10.93
C GLU A 35 4.88 11.06 -11.48
N HIS A 36 3.97 11.51 -12.32
CA HIS A 36 2.96 10.65 -12.93
C HIS A 36 3.31 10.30 -14.37
N LEU A 37 3.24 9.02 -14.71
CA LEU A 37 3.39 8.54 -16.08
C LEU A 37 2.06 8.13 -16.68
N SER A 38 1.86 8.42 -17.97
CA SER A 38 0.89 7.72 -18.78
C SER A 38 1.34 6.27 -19.04
N TYR A 39 0.41 5.42 -19.51
CA TYR A 39 0.78 4.05 -19.86
C TYR A 39 1.80 3.99 -21.02
N GLU A 40 1.70 4.89 -21.99
CA GLU A 40 2.64 5.02 -23.10
C GLU A 40 4.05 5.39 -22.57
N GLN A 41 4.16 6.44 -21.76
CA GLN A 41 5.42 6.84 -21.12
C GLN A 41 6.03 5.71 -20.28
N PHE A 42 5.18 4.96 -19.57
CA PHE A 42 5.66 3.79 -18.82
C PHE A 42 6.29 2.73 -19.74
N GLN A 43 5.67 2.44 -20.90
CA GLN A 43 6.20 1.47 -21.85
C GLN A 43 7.52 1.94 -22.47
N ASP A 44 7.65 3.22 -22.76
CA ASP A 44 8.88 3.82 -23.30
C ASP A 44 10.02 3.72 -22.29
N CYS A 45 9.81 4.17 -21.06
CA CYS A 45 10.78 4.08 -19.98
C CYS A 45 11.18 2.63 -19.67
N ARG A 46 10.20 1.71 -19.68
CA ARG A 46 10.44 0.28 -19.49
C ARG A 46 11.32 -0.30 -20.60
N SER A 47 11.02 0.06 -21.86
CA SER A 47 11.78 -0.39 -23.03
C SER A 47 13.20 0.18 -23.05
N ALA A 48 13.39 1.40 -22.52
CA ALA A 48 14.69 2.04 -22.33
C ALA A 48 15.48 1.46 -21.15
N GLY A 49 14.90 0.56 -20.35
CA GLY A 49 15.57 -0.05 -19.19
C GLY A 49 15.71 0.87 -17.98
N GLU A 50 14.87 1.92 -17.86
CA GLU A 50 14.94 2.87 -16.75
C GLU A 50 14.54 2.27 -15.40
N PHE A 51 13.79 1.16 -15.38
CA PHE A 51 13.29 0.55 -14.17
C PHE A 51 14.03 -0.73 -13.81
N PRO A 52 14.58 -0.87 -12.59
CA PRO A 52 15.41 -2.02 -12.20
C PRO A 52 14.78 -3.39 -12.44
N PHE A 53 13.43 -3.47 -12.31
CA PHE A 53 12.65 -4.71 -12.50
C PHE A 53 11.49 -4.51 -13.49
N GLY A 54 11.54 -3.49 -14.34
CA GLY A 54 10.57 -3.24 -15.40
C GLY A 54 9.15 -2.90 -14.92
N GLY A 55 8.97 -2.46 -13.67
CA GLY A 55 7.68 -2.15 -13.06
C GLY A 55 7.69 -0.89 -12.21
N LEU A 56 6.49 -0.44 -11.83
CA LEU A 56 6.23 0.70 -10.97
C LEU A 56 5.54 0.24 -9.66
N PRO A 57 5.65 1.02 -8.54
CA PRO A 57 6.37 2.29 -8.40
C PRO A 57 7.88 2.13 -8.37
N VAL A 58 8.58 3.23 -8.70
CA VAL A 58 10.01 3.41 -8.41
C VAL A 58 10.23 4.72 -7.66
N LEU A 59 11.24 4.72 -6.80
CA LEU A 59 11.71 5.91 -6.10
C LEU A 59 13.11 6.26 -6.59
N PHE A 60 13.27 7.48 -7.09
CA PHE A 60 14.56 8.06 -7.38
C PHE A 60 15.05 8.82 -6.13
N VAL A 61 16.23 8.48 -5.69
CA VAL A 61 16.87 9.05 -4.50
C VAL A 61 18.15 9.74 -4.94
N GLU A 62 18.17 11.06 -4.88
CA GLU A 62 19.37 11.86 -5.16
C GLU A 62 20.24 11.97 -3.92
N SER A 63 21.52 11.75 -4.04
CA SER A 63 22.49 11.82 -2.94
C SER A 63 23.82 12.36 -3.41
N GLY A 64 24.78 12.55 -2.49
CA GLY A 64 26.15 12.92 -2.85
C GLY A 64 26.89 11.89 -3.74
N GLN A 65 26.28 10.71 -3.96
CA GLN A 65 26.79 9.66 -4.84
C GLN A 65 26.05 9.59 -6.20
N GLY A 66 25.15 10.55 -6.45
CA GLY A 66 24.28 10.61 -7.62
C GLY A 66 22.88 10.04 -7.37
N GLU A 67 22.06 10.04 -8.43
CA GLU A 67 20.70 9.53 -8.42
C GLU A 67 20.67 8.00 -8.47
N GLN A 68 19.91 7.38 -7.58
CA GLN A 68 19.65 5.94 -7.54
C GLN A 68 18.17 5.66 -7.76
N CYS A 69 17.84 4.73 -8.65
CA CYS A 69 16.49 4.26 -8.87
C CYS A 69 16.23 2.97 -8.06
N VAL A 70 15.29 3.00 -7.15
CA VAL A 70 14.88 1.88 -6.29
C VAL A 70 13.46 1.45 -6.63
N ALA A 71 13.28 0.16 -6.87
CA ALA A 71 11.97 -0.45 -7.12
C ALA A 71 11.47 -1.23 -5.89
N GLN A 72 10.30 -1.88 -6.02
CA GLN A 72 9.58 -2.65 -5.01
C GLN A 72 8.82 -1.78 -4.00
N SER A 73 7.49 -1.76 -4.14
CA SER A 73 6.60 -0.90 -3.34
C SER A 73 6.80 -1.09 -1.83
N ASN A 74 6.99 -2.32 -1.34
CA ASN A 74 7.19 -2.57 0.09
C ASN A 74 8.56 -2.06 0.58
N ALA A 75 9.62 -2.17 -0.24
CA ALA A 75 10.93 -1.61 0.10
C ALA A 75 10.87 -0.07 0.20
N ILE A 76 10.23 0.56 -0.78
CA ILE A 76 10.02 2.01 -0.80
C ILE A 76 9.15 2.45 0.38
N LEU A 77 8.08 1.70 0.69
CA LEU A 77 7.19 2.00 1.80
C LEU A 77 7.88 1.87 3.16
N ARG A 78 8.73 0.84 3.37
CA ARG A 78 9.57 0.74 4.58
C ARG A 78 10.52 1.92 4.73
N PHE A 79 11.13 2.34 3.62
CA PHE A 79 12.00 3.53 3.60
C PHE A 79 11.21 4.79 3.96
N ALA A 80 10.07 5.04 3.32
CA ALA A 80 9.18 6.15 3.64
C ALA A 80 8.73 6.12 5.11
N GLY A 81 8.35 4.94 5.62
CA GLY A 81 7.96 4.73 7.01
C GLY A 81 9.06 5.05 8.02
N ARG A 82 10.32 4.72 7.70
CA ARG A 82 11.47 5.10 8.55
C ARG A 82 11.68 6.60 8.60
N LEU A 83 11.50 7.29 7.48
CA LEU A 83 11.65 8.74 7.42
C LEU A 83 10.51 9.47 8.15
N SER A 84 9.28 8.93 8.07
CA SER A 84 8.07 9.54 8.62
C SER A 84 7.77 9.15 10.07
N GLY A 85 8.56 8.24 10.67
CA GLY A 85 8.29 7.69 12.01
C GLY A 85 7.14 6.68 12.05
N LEU A 86 6.69 6.19 10.87
CA LEU A 86 5.61 5.20 10.73
C LEU A 86 6.13 3.75 10.62
N TYR A 87 7.40 3.53 10.93
CA TYR A 87 8.01 2.20 10.99
C TYR A 87 8.81 2.05 12.28
N PRO A 88 8.60 0.99 13.07
CA PRO A 88 9.18 0.83 14.41
C PRO A 88 10.66 0.40 14.33
N VAL A 89 11.55 1.35 14.09
CA VAL A 89 13.00 1.09 13.90
C VAL A 89 13.72 0.56 15.15
N ASP A 90 13.21 0.89 16.34
CA ASP A 90 13.84 0.55 17.62
C ASP A 90 13.23 -0.71 18.26
N ASP A 91 12.17 -1.29 17.66
CA ASP A 91 11.53 -2.52 18.12
C ASP A 91 11.52 -3.58 17.01
N PRO A 92 12.51 -4.51 17.02
CA PRO A 92 12.61 -5.53 15.96
C PRO A 92 11.40 -6.46 15.87
N LEU A 93 10.69 -6.71 16.98
CA LEU A 93 9.50 -7.57 16.96
C LEU A 93 8.29 -6.84 16.34
N GLN A 94 8.10 -5.58 16.67
CA GLN A 94 7.08 -4.79 15.98
C GLN A 94 7.44 -4.60 14.49
N ALA A 95 8.71 -4.35 14.16
CA ALA A 95 9.18 -4.27 12.79
C ALA A 95 8.86 -5.55 12.00
N LEU A 96 9.12 -6.74 12.59
CA LEU A 96 8.78 -8.03 12.00
C LEU A 96 7.28 -8.15 11.69
N LYS A 97 6.40 -7.73 12.62
CA LYS A 97 4.95 -7.76 12.40
C LYS A 97 4.49 -6.76 11.34
N VAL A 98 5.12 -5.59 11.27
CA VAL A 98 4.88 -4.63 10.17
C VAL A 98 5.27 -5.25 8.85
N ASP A 99 6.44 -5.89 8.76
CA ASP A 99 6.91 -6.54 7.54
C ASP A 99 6.00 -7.70 7.12
N GLU A 100 5.53 -8.53 8.06
CA GLU A 100 4.54 -9.57 7.82
C GLU A 100 3.27 -9.00 7.15
N ALA A 101 2.73 -7.91 7.69
CA ALA A 101 1.53 -7.26 7.14
C ALA A 101 1.78 -6.66 5.73
N LEU A 102 2.97 -6.09 5.47
CA LEU A 102 3.34 -5.60 4.15
C LEU A 102 3.39 -6.72 3.11
N ASP A 103 3.97 -7.86 3.47
CA ASP A 103 4.15 -8.99 2.57
C ASP A 103 2.82 -9.72 2.33
N VAL A 104 1.97 -9.89 3.35
CA VAL A 104 0.57 -10.35 3.19
C VAL A 104 -0.21 -9.45 2.23
N GLY A 105 -0.05 -8.13 2.32
CA GLY A 105 -0.66 -7.20 1.38
C GLY A 105 -0.20 -7.42 -0.07
N GLU A 106 1.04 -7.85 -0.28
CA GLU A 106 1.54 -8.17 -1.62
C GLU A 106 1.01 -9.51 -2.13
N ASP A 107 0.86 -10.49 -1.25
CA ASP A 107 0.22 -11.78 -1.60
C ASP A 107 -1.21 -11.57 -2.09
N ILE A 108 -2.01 -10.73 -1.42
CA ILE A 108 -3.36 -10.38 -1.87
C ILE A 108 -3.35 -9.70 -3.25
N ASN A 109 -2.45 -8.74 -3.48
CA ASN A 109 -2.28 -8.13 -4.79
C ASN A 109 -1.93 -9.17 -5.87
N GLY A 110 -1.08 -10.13 -5.53
CA GLY A 110 -0.70 -11.26 -6.40
C GLY A 110 -1.89 -12.15 -6.77
N LEU A 111 -2.79 -12.42 -5.82
CA LEU A 111 -4.01 -13.21 -6.05
C LEU A 111 -5.02 -12.51 -6.97
N ILE A 112 -5.13 -11.16 -6.87
CA ILE A 112 -6.06 -10.37 -7.67
C ILE A 112 -5.51 -10.12 -9.09
N SER A 113 -4.21 -9.92 -9.21
CA SER A 113 -3.52 -9.49 -10.42
C SER A 113 -3.87 -10.31 -11.68
N PRO A 114 -3.95 -11.65 -11.67
CA PRO A 114 -4.34 -12.42 -12.84
C PRO A 114 -5.69 -12.01 -13.43
N SER A 115 -6.67 -11.68 -12.58
CA SER A 115 -8.00 -11.24 -13.02
C SER A 115 -8.02 -9.84 -13.64
N LEU A 116 -7.01 -9.02 -13.37
CA LEU A 116 -6.86 -7.69 -13.98
C LEU A 116 -6.38 -7.76 -15.43
N HIS A 117 -5.63 -8.81 -15.76
CA HIS A 117 -5.03 -9.01 -17.08
C HIS A 117 -5.82 -9.99 -17.96
N GLU A 118 -6.84 -10.67 -17.40
CA GLU A 118 -7.68 -11.60 -18.17
C GLU A 118 -8.60 -10.84 -19.15
N GLN A 119 -8.46 -11.13 -20.44
CA GLN A 119 -9.23 -10.49 -21.51
C GLN A 119 -10.58 -11.17 -21.77
N ASN A 120 -10.70 -12.47 -21.46
CA ASN A 120 -11.95 -13.18 -21.56
C ASN A 120 -12.86 -12.84 -20.38
N VAL A 121 -14.01 -12.22 -20.67
CA VAL A 121 -14.95 -11.72 -19.65
C VAL A 121 -15.45 -12.85 -18.74
N ASP A 122 -15.83 -14.01 -19.29
CA ASP A 122 -16.36 -15.12 -18.50
C ASP A 122 -15.29 -15.70 -17.56
N ARG A 123 -14.06 -15.85 -18.04
CA ARG A 123 -12.92 -16.28 -17.21
C ARG A 123 -12.61 -15.25 -16.12
N LYS A 124 -12.57 -13.98 -16.47
CA LYS A 124 -12.37 -12.89 -15.50
C LYS A 124 -13.43 -12.96 -14.40
N MET A 125 -14.69 -13.09 -14.74
CA MET A 125 -15.78 -13.16 -13.78
C MET A 125 -15.72 -14.43 -12.93
N ALA A 126 -15.36 -15.57 -13.49
CA ALA A 126 -15.16 -16.80 -12.73
C ALA A 126 -14.01 -16.66 -11.71
N MET A 127 -12.88 -16.04 -12.09
CA MET A 127 -11.76 -15.74 -11.19
C MET A 127 -12.21 -14.79 -10.06
N ARG A 128 -12.94 -13.72 -10.39
CA ARG A 128 -13.45 -12.74 -9.40
C ARG A 128 -14.46 -13.37 -8.45
N LYS A 129 -15.34 -14.23 -8.96
CA LYS A 129 -16.26 -14.98 -8.12
C LYS A 129 -15.52 -15.86 -7.11
N LYS A 130 -14.50 -16.60 -7.56
CA LYS A 130 -13.68 -17.43 -6.66
C LYS A 130 -12.96 -16.58 -5.61
N LEU A 131 -12.42 -15.42 -6.00
CA LEU A 131 -11.81 -14.47 -5.06
C LEU A 131 -12.84 -14.03 -4.00
N ALA A 132 -14.03 -13.61 -4.42
CA ALA A 132 -15.07 -13.10 -3.52
C ALA A 132 -15.65 -14.17 -2.59
N ASP A 133 -15.84 -15.39 -3.08
CA ASP A 133 -16.54 -16.45 -2.33
C ASP A 133 -15.60 -17.26 -1.42
N GLU A 134 -14.31 -17.37 -1.76
CA GLU A 134 -13.39 -18.30 -1.08
C GLU A 134 -12.14 -17.57 -0.54
N THR A 135 -11.39 -16.90 -1.42
CA THR A 135 -10.03 -16.44 -1.10
C THR A 135 -10.05 -15.22 -0.17
N LEU A 136 -10.80 -14.20 -0.53
CA LEU A 136 -10.87 -12.97 0.25
C LEU A 136 -11.56 -13.15 1.61
N PRO A 137 -12.65 -13.93 1.74
CA PRO A 137 -13.23 -14.26 3.05
C PRO A 137 -12.25 -14.97 3.98
N PHE A 138 -11.46 -15.93 3.47
CA PHE A 138 -10.42 -16.58 4.28
C PHE A 138 -9.39 -15.58 4.78
N TRP A 139 -8.89 -14.72 3.89
CA TRP A 139 -7.91 -13.69 4.24
C TRP A 139 -8.48 -12.66 5.23
N LEU A 140 -9.73 -12.20 5.02
CA LEU A 140 -10.40 -11.28 5.94
C LEU A 140 -10.59 -11.89 7.33
N ALA A 141 -10.93 -13.18 7.41
CA ALA A 141 -11.01 -13.88 8.69
C ALA A 141 -9.63 -13.98 9.39
N CYS A 142 -8.54 -14.12 8.65
CA CYS A 142 -7.19 -14.04 9.21
C CYS A 142 -6.88 -12.62 9.72
N PHE A 143 -7.24 -11.61 8.95
CA PHE A 143 -7.05 -10.21 9.31
C PHE A 143 -7.86 -9.82 10.55
N GLU A 144 -9.13 -10.27 10.65
CA GLU A 144 -9.98 -10.09 11.82
C GLU A 144 -9.29 -10.63 13.09
N ARG A 145 -8.74 -11.87 13.01
CA ARG A 145 -8.00 -12.48 14.12
C ARG A 145 -6.72 -11.71 14.48
N LEU A 146 -6.01 -11.16 13.48
CA LEU A 146 -4.81 -10.38 13.71
C LEU A 146 -5.12 -9.10 14.52
N LEU A 147 -6.20 -8.40 14.17
CA LEU A 147 -6.65 -7.21 14.89
C LEU A 147 -7.04 -7.54 16.35
N VAL A 148 -7.76 -8.64 16.57
CA VAL A 148 -8.09 -9.12 17.92
C VAL A 148 -6.83 -9.48 18.70
N ALA A 149 -5.89 -10.19 18.09
CA ALA A 149 -4.62 -10.57 18.73
C ALA A 149 -3.73 -9.36 19.11
N ASN A 150 -3.87 -8.24 18.36
CA ASN A 150 -3.23 -6.96 18.73
C ASN A 150 -4.04 -6.19 19.80
N GLY A 151 -5.02 -6.82 20.46
CA GLY A 151 -5.83 -6.21 21.52
C GLY A 151 -6.90 -5.23 21.02
N SER A 152 -7.30 -5.30 19.75
CA SER A 152 -8.27 -4.39 19.13
C SER A 152 -7.95 -2.90 19.36
N THR A 153 -6.67 -2.57 19.29
CA THR A 153 -6.15 -1.20 19.51
C THR A 153 -6.60 -0.20 18.46
N GLY A 154 -7.22 -0.67 17.38
CA GLY A 154 -7.55 0.12 16.19
C GLY A 154 -6.41 0.20 15.17
N PHE A 155 -5.31 -0.53 15.39
CA PHE A 155 -4.14 -0.63 14.49
C PHE A 155 -3.74 -2.10 14.29
N ILE A 156 -3.02 -2.38 13.21
CA ILE A 156 -2.55 -3.75 12.90
C ILE A 156 -1.41 -4.15 13.83
N VAL A 157 -0.50 -3.23 14.12
CA VAL A 157 0.66 -3.46 14.98
C VAL A 157 0.74 -2.36 16.04
N GLY A 158 0.85 -2.75 17.28
CA GLY A 158 1.00 -1.82 18.40
C GLY A 158 -0.26 -0.96 18.63
N SER A 159 -0.06 0.31 18.97
CA SER A 159 -1.14 1.25 19.35
C SER A 159 -1.11 2.56 18.59
N SER A 160 -0.41 2.63 17.47
CA SER A 160 -0.28 3.82 16.62
C SER A 160 -0.20 3.46 15.14
N LEU A 161 -0.49 4.44 14.28
CA LEU A 161 -0.43 4.28 12.83
C LEU A 161 0.96 3.85 12.37
N THR A 162 1.01 2.80 11.55
CA THR A 162 2.21 2.32 10.87
C THR A 162 2.00 2.21 9.36
N VAL A 163 3.08 1.96 8.61
CA VAL A 163 2.98 1.68 7.18
C VAL A 163 2.21 0.39 6.87
N ALA A 164 2.08 -0.54 7.82
CA ALA A 164 1.23 -1.72 7.70
C ALA A 164 -0.24 -1.32 7.55
N ASP A 165 -0.71 -0.39 8.40
CA ASP A 165 -2.08 0.13 8.33
C ASP A 165 -2.34 0.83 7.00
N LEU A 166 -1.42 1.70 6.54
CA LEU A 166 -1.55 2.39 5.26
C LEU A 166 -1.63 1.41 4.08
N LYS A 167 -0.75 0.38 4.06
CA LYS A 167 -0.74 -0.64 3.01
C LYS A 167 -2.05 -1.40 2.92
N LEU A 168 -2.52 -1.95 4.05
CA LEU A 168 -3.72 -2.77 4.07
C LEU A 168 -5.00 -1.94 3.94
N TYR A 169 -5.00 -0.69 4.43
CA TYR A 169 -6.10 0.25 4.22
C TYR A 169 -6.39 0.44 2.73
N TRP A 170 -5.36 0.73 1.92
CA TRP A 170 -5.54 0.94 0.49
C TRP A 170 -5.93 -0.32 -0.27
N ILE A 171 -5.54 -1.50 0.21
CA ILE A 171 -6.01 -2.78 -0.36
C ILE A 171 -7.50 -2.97 -0.06
N ILE A 172 -7.93 -2.79 1.19
CA ILE A 172 -9.35 -2.92 1.58
C ILE A 172 -10.20 -1.86 0.87
N ASP A 173 -9.71 -0.63 0.78
CA ASP A 173 -10.40 0.45 0.08
C ASP A 173 -10.62 0.10 -1.39
N TRP A 174 -9.59 -0.38 -2.09
CA TRP A 174 -9.71 -0.84 -3.46
C TRP A 174 -10.67 -2.02 -3.63
N LEU A 175 -10.62 -3.03 -2.76
CA LEU A 175 -11.50 -4.19 -2.79
C LEU A 175 -12.97 -3.82 -2.61
N THR A 176 -13.27 -2.79 -1.83
CA THR A 176 -14.63 -2.35 -1.52
C THR A 176 -15.09 -1.14 -2.33
N SER A 177 -14.27 -0.64 -3.26
CA SER A 177 -14.57 0.55 -4.07
C SER A 177 -15.63 0.35 -5.15
N GLY A 178 -15.91 -0.89 -5.54
CA GLY A 178 -16.77 -1.21 -6.69
C GLY A 178 -16.05 -1.16 -8.05
N ILE A 179 -14.76 -0.82 -8.10
CA ILE A 179 -13.95 -0.83 -9.34
C ILE A 179 -13.73 -2.26 -9.85
N LEU A 180 -13.70 -3.23 -8.93
CA LEU A 180 -13.44 -4.63 -9.27
C LEU A 180 -14.75 -5.36 -9.55
N ASP A 181 -15.15 -5.47 -10.81
CA ASP A 181 -16.33 -6.24 -11.22
C ASP A 181 -16.37 -7.61 -10.55
N GLY A 182 -17.49 -8.00 -9.95
CA GLY A 182 -17.67 -9.29 -9.30
C GLY A 182 -17.10 -9.41 -7.89
N ILE A 183 -16.46 -8.37 -7.36
CA ILE A 183 -16.10 -8.24 -5.93
C ILE A 183 -17.16 -7.32 -5.28
N PRO A 184 -17.93 -7.80 -4.28
CA PRO A 184 -18.97 -6.98 -3.66
C PRO A 184 -18.39 -5.87 -2.80
N THR A 185 -18.97 -4.68 -2.84
CA THR A 185 -18.59 -3.56 -1.97
C THR A 185 -18.85 -3.85 -0.48
N SER A 186 -19.76 -4.78 -0.20
CA SER A 186 -20.09 -5.31 1.13
C SER A 186 -19.13 -6.41 1.62
N LEU A 187 -18.02 -6.63 0.94
CA LEU A 187 -17.07 -7.72 1.21
C LEU A 187 -16.65 -7.81 2.68
N ILE A 188 -16.54 -6.68 3.37
CA ILE A 188 -16.06 -6.61 4.76
C ILE A 188 -17.17 -6.53 5.80
N ASP A 189 -18.46 -6.49 5.43
CA ASP A 189 -19.58 -6.20 6.35
C ASP A 189 -19.75 -7.24 7.47
N GLY A 190 -19.23 -8.45 7.29
CA GLY A 190 -19.21 -9.50 8.31
C GLY A 190 -18.00 -9.50 9.26
N TYR A 191 -17.07 -8.53 9.14
CA TYR A 191 -15.80 -8.48 9.89
C TYR A 191 -15.73 -7.20 10.73
N GLU A 192 -16.26 -7.26 11.96
CA GLU A 192 -16.46 -6.06 12.80
C GLU A 192 -15.16 -5.32 13.14
N ASN A 193 -14.08 -6.05 13.46
CA ASN A 193 -12.80 -5.41 13.75
C ASN A 193 -12.16 -4.82 12.50
N VAL A 194 -12.29 -5.45 11.33
CA VAL A 194 -11.81 -4.91 10.04
C VAL A 194 -12.57 -3.63 9.69
N MET A 195 -13.90 -3.60 9.83
CA MET A 195 -14.70 -2.40 9.60
C MET A 195 -14.32 -1.26 10.55
N SER A 196 -14.19 -1.57 11.84
CA SER A 196 -13.80 -0.59 12.87
C SER A 196 -12.40 -0.05 12.61
N TRP A 197 -11.44 -0.95 12.32
CA TRP A 197 -10.08 -0.59 11.95
C TRP A 197 -10.05 0.30 10.70
N ARG A 198 -10.74 -0.08 9.61
CA ARG A 198 -10.79 0.73 8.38
C ARG A 198 -11.30 2.15 8.65
N LYS A 199 -12.36 2.28 9.44
CA LYS A 199 -12.91 3.58 9.85
C LYS A 199 -11.91 4.39 10.67
N ASN A 200 -11.23 3.75 11.62
CA ASN A 200 -10.21 4.39 12.44
C ASN A 200 -9.03 4.87 11.57
N ILE A 201 -8.50 4.00 10.69
CA ILE A 201 -7.37 4.37 9.83
C ILE A 201 -7.74 5.51 8.88
N SER A 202 -8.94 5.51 8.29
CA SER A 202 -9.42 6.64 7.48
C SER A 202 -9.33 7.95 8.26
N ALA A 203 -9.91 7.99 9.45
CA ALA A 203 -9.94 9.19 10.29
C ALA A 203 -8.54 9.65 10.74
N VAL A 204 -7.70 8.72 11.19
CA VAL A 204 -6.32 9.03 11.63
C VAL A 204 -5.47 9.53 10.45
N ARG A 205 -5.59 8.87 9.29
CA ARG A 205 -4.89 9.26 8.07
C ARG A 205 -5.29 10.65 7.62
N GLU A 206 -6.59 10.94 7.52
CA GLU A 206 -7.11 12.25 7.11
C GLU A 206 -6.66 13.37 8.05
N ALA A 207 -6.73 13.14 9.37
CA ALA A 207 -6.26 14.11 10.36
C ALA A 207 -4.75 14.40 10.20
N ARG A 208 -3.93 13.36 10.05
CA ARG A 208 -2.48 13.52 9.85
C ARG A 208 -2.13 14.22 8.55
N LEU A 209 -2.84 13.96 7.46
CA LEU A 209 -2.65 14.66 6.19
C LEU A 209 -3.03 16.15 6.30
N ALA A 210 -4.17 16.46 6.93
CA ALA A 210 -4.59 17.83 7.16
C ALA A 210 -3.58 18.62 8.02
N GLU A 211 -3.00 17.99 9.05
CA GLU A 211 -1.93 18.59 9.85
C GLU A 211 -0.65 18.85 9.02
N SER A 212 -0.35 17.97 8.04
CA SER A 212 0.83 18.14 7.19
C SER A 212 0.67 19.30 6.18
N ASP A 213 -0.55 19.54 5.70
CA ASP A 213 -0.84 20.61 4.72
C ASP A 213 -0.96 21.99 5.38
N ALA A 214 -1.17 22.05 6.69
CA ALA A 214 -1.34 23.29 7.45
C ALA A 214 -0.03 23.90 7.99
N GLY A 215 1.09 23.23 7.87
CA GLY A 215 2.39 23.64 8.42
C GLY A 215 3.49 23.75 7.41
#